data_d07056e65150ed19fef6178fd2bd1707
#
_entry.id   d07056e65150ed19fef6178fd2bd1707
#
_cell.length_a   1.000
_cell.length_b   1.000
_cell.length_c   1.000
_cell.angle_alpha   90.00
_cell.angle_beta   90.00
_cell.angle_gamma   90.00
#
_symmetry.space_group_name_H-M   'P 1'
#
loop_
_entity.id
_entity.type
_entity.pdbx_description
1 polymer ?
#
loop_
_entity_poly.entity_id
_entity_poly.type
_entity_poly.pdbx_seq_one_letter_code
_entity_poly.pdbx_strand_id
1 'polypeptide(L)'
;MHQIKISLYGRTQGVNFRRRLANLANELKLKGYVEKLGDDGLVIYAQGEEQCLNEFLNWCQKGFFPAKIKGMSFEWQNPKDKFGKFKIKKEKSFLVDEANSIYNLSKEILTNEILKLDKVNQIPNHVAIIADGNRRWAREQGWLPWVGHRKAVKFERLNEIFDECREIGVEYLSFWAFSTENWSRDEREINEIFNLIRNSYSLWLSKFMEERIRFRHIGRKDRLPKDIMKILNDFTEKTKANDSLNFQLCLDYNGRDDIVRAINKIIAEKVKVINEDTFKNYLDTHDIPEPDLIIRTSGEIRTSGIMAYESAYAELYFTNVYFPDFDAMHFKRAILDYAARNRNFGGTNKKIHKINDGLFDPDLIENANLSS
;
A
#
# COMPACT_ATOMS: atom_id res chain seq x y z
N MET A 1 -21.28 44.42 -4.30
CA MET A 1 -20.49 43.17 -4.24
C MET A 1 -19.89 43.12 -2.83
N HIS A 2 -20.26 42.13 -2.07
CA HIS A 2 -19.85 41.97 -0.65
C HIS A 2 -18.92 40.77 -0.55
N GLN A 3 -18.14 40.70 0.51
CA GLN A 3 -17.26 39.58 0.82
C GLN A 3 -17.57 39.10 2.26
N ILE A 4 -17.55 37.78 2.43
CA ILE A 4 -17.67 37.13 3.73
C ILE A 4 -16.54 36.12 3.92
N LYS A 5 -15.99 36.08 5.13
CA LYS A 5 -15.11 35.03 5.61
C LYS A 5 -15.91 34.17 6.57
N ILE A 6 -15.94 32.86 6.34
CA ILE A 6 -16.65 31.89 7.20
C ILE A 6 -15.64 30.88 7.70
N SER A 7 -15.61 30.63 9.00
CA SER A 7 -14.84 29.54 9.62
C SER A 7 -15.80 28.51 10.18
N LEU A 8 -15.63 27.26 9.77
CA LEU A 8 -16.44 26.11 10.19
C LEU A 8 -15.58 25.13 10.97
N TYR A 9 -16.12 24.60 12.05
CA TYR A 9 -15.47 23.59 12.88
C TYR A 9 -16.39 22.39 13.07
N GLY A 10 -15.82 21.17 13.01
CA GLY A 10 -16.54 19.92 13.18
C GLY A 10 -16.18 18.89 12.13
N ARG A 11 -16.90 17.77 12.10
CA ARG A 11 -16.65 16.67 11.15
C ARG A 11 -17.02 17.09 9.71
N THR A 12 -16.12 17.84 9.08
CA THR A 12 -16.28 18.36 7.71
C THR A 12 -15.42 17.59 6.68
N GLN A 13 -14.51 16.72 7.15
CA GLN A 13 -13.60 15.94 6.32
C GLN A 13 -14.16 14.54 6.02
N GLY A 14 -13.70 13.94 4.93
CA GLY A 14 -14.09 12.56 4.55
C GLY A 14 -15.52 12.40 4.03
N VAL A 15 -16.33 13.48 4.02
CA VAL A 15 -17.78 13.43 3.71
C VAL A 15 -18.18 14.24 2.48
N ASN A 16 -17.23 14.55 1.60
CA ASN A 16 -17.43 15.38 0.39
C ASN A 16 -18.00 16.80 0.66
N PHE A 17 -17.88 17.29 1.91
CA PHE A 17 -18.46 18.59 2.31
C PHE A 17 -17.91 19.74 1.48
N ARG A 18 -16.58 19.84 1.32
CA ARG A 18 -15.95 20.88 0.50
C ARG A 18 -16.43 20.91 -0.94
N ARG A 19 -16.66 19.71 -1.54
CA ARG A 19 -17.14 19.59 -2.92
C ARG A 19 -18.59 20.07 -3.05
N ARG A 20 -19.46 19.69 -2.13
CA ARG A 20 -20.86 20.17 -2.10
C ARG A 20 -20.97 21.66 -1.86
N LEU A 21 -20.17 22.17 -0.94
CA LEU A 21 -20.05 23.59 -0.65
C LEU A 21 -19.59 24.40 -1.89
N ALA A 22 -18.58 23.91 -2.60
CA ALA A 22 -18.10 24.56 -3.82
C ALA A 22 -19.14 24.50 -4.95
N ASN A 23 -19.90 23.40 -5.08
CA ASN A 23 -21.00 23.30 -6.04
C ASN A 23 -22.10 24.33 -5.76
N LEU A 24 -22.58 24.40 -4.50
CA LEU A 24 -23.60 25.37 -4.10
C LEU A 24 -23.12 26.82 -4.33
N ALA A 25 -21.88 27.14 -3.95
CA ALA A 25 -21.31 28.45 -4.17
C ALA A 25 -21.29 28.82 -5.69
N ASN A 26 -20.99 27.85 -6.56
CA ASN A 26 -21.04 28.05 -8.01
C ASN A 26 -22.47 28.18 -8.55
N GLU A 27 -23.45 27.44 -8.00
CA GLU A 27 -24.88 27.57 -8.35
C GLU A 27 -25.40 28.97 -7.98
N LEU A 28 -24.99 29.47 -6.80
CA LEU A 28 -25.29 30.84 -6.35
C LEU A 28 -24.42 31.92 -7.02
N LYS A 29 -23.61 31.57 -8.03
CA LYS A 29 -22.70 32.45 -8.78
C LYS A 29 -21.72 33.22 -7.87
N LEU A 30 -21.41 32.68 -6.70
CA LEU A 30 -20.40 33.22 -5.81
C LEU A 30 -18.99 33.00 -6.34
N LYS A 31 -18.10 33.90 -6.04
CA LYS A 31 -16.68 33.82 -6.35
C LYS A 31 -15.91 33.59 -5.06
N GLY A 32 -14.78 32.87 -5.11
CA GLY A 32 -14.00 32.62 -3.91
C GLY A 32 -13.36 31.26 -3.83
N TYR A 33 -13.15 30.82 -2.60
CA TYR A 33 -12.58 29.51 -2.36
C TYR A 33 -12.89 29.00 -0.95
N VAL A 34 -12.77 27.69 -0.80
CA VAL A 34 -12.72 27.00 0.51
C VAL A 34 -11.37 26.34 0.67
N GLU A 35 -10.77 26.48 1.83
CA GLU A 35 -9.53 25.80 2.22
C GLU A 35 -9.69 25.12 3.59
N LYS A 36 -8.83 24.15 3.85
CA LYS A 36 -8.78 23.42 5.12
C LYS A 36 -8.15 24.34 6.20
N LEU A 37 -8.64 24.27 7.42
CA LEU A 37 -8.09 24.93 8.59
C LEU A 37 -7.87 23.90 9.70
N GLY A 38 -6.63 23.40 9.81
CA GLY A 38 -6.32 22.32 10.74
C GLY A 38 -7.10 21.04 10.43
N ASP A 39 -7.20 20.10 11.37
CA ASP A 39 -7.80 18.79 11.12
C ASP A 39 -9.33 18.79 11.08
N ASP A 40 -9.99 19.65 11.85
CA ASP A 40 -11.45 19.68 11.97
C ASP A 40 -12.09 20.98 11.48
N GLY A 41 -11.35 21.83 10.74
CA GLY A 41 -11.82 23.15 10.33
C GLY A 41 -11.81 23.39 8.82
N LEU A 42 -12.62 24.36 8.39
CA LEU A 42 -12.62 24.95 7.05
C LEU A 42 -12.68 26.46 7.14
N VAL A 43 -11.94 27.15 6.28
CA VAL A 43 -12.10 28.58 6.04
C VAL A 43 -12.60 28.80 4.62
N ILE A 44 -13.59 29.66 4.49
CA ILE A 44 -14.28 29.97 3.25
C ILE A 44 -14.22 31.48 3.04
N TYR A 45 -13.79 31.89 1.85
CA TYR A 45 -13.89 33.26 1.39
C TYR A 45 -14.85 33.28 0.21
N ALA A 46 -15.95 34.02 0.34
CA ALA A 46 -16.96 34.12 -0.70
C ALA A 46 -17.29 35.59 -1.02
N GLN A 47 -17.43 35.90 -2.31
CA GLN A 47 -17.82 37.19 -2.83
C GLN A 47 -19.03 37.05 -3.73
N GLY A 48 -19.98 37.96 -3.62
CA GLY A 48 -21.19 37.99 -4.45
C GLY A 48 -22.19 39.06 -4.00
N GLU A 49 -23.43 38.85 -4.43
CA GLU A 49 -24.56 39.62 -3.95
C GLU A 49 -24.90 39.23 -2.52
N GLU A 50 -25.35 40.18 -1.71
CA GLU A 50 -25.59 39.96 -0.28
C GLU A 50 -26.64 38.87 -0.04
N GLN A 51 -27.70 38.81 -0.85
CA GLN A 51 -28.73 37.78 -0.76
C GLN A 51 -28.17 36.38 -0.98
N CYS A 52 -27.31 36.18 -2.01
CA CYS A 52 -26.66 34.91 -2.29
C CYS A 52 -25.68 34.48 -1.18
N LEU A 53 -24.95 35.45 -0.61
CA LEU A 53 -24.04 35.20 0.50
C LEU A 53 -24.79 34.79 1.78
N ASN A 54 -25.95 35.40 2.04
CA ASN A 54 -26.81 35.03 3.17
C ASN A 54 -27.41 33.63 2.99
N GLU A 55 -27.84 33.27 1.80
CA GLU A 55 -28.32 31.93 1.47
C GLU A 55 -27.22 30.89 1.66
N PHE A 56 -26.02 31.17 1.16
CA PHE A 56 -24.83 30.34 1.34
C PHE A 56 -24.45 30.18 2.80
N LEU A 57 -24.49 31.25 3.59
CA LEU A 57 -24.22 31.24 5.02
C LEU A 57 -25.21 30.36 5.79
N ASN A 58 -26.51 30.47 5.49
CA ASN A 58 -27.55 29.66 6.10
C ASN A 58 -27.34 28.16 5.80
N TRP A 59 -26.92 27.83 4.57
CA TRP A 59 -26.61 26.47 4.21
C TRP A 59 -25.39 25.94 4.96
N CYS A 60 -24.34 26.75 5.09
CA CYS A 60 -23.14 26.41 5.88
C CYS A 60 -23.49 26.13 7.34
N GLN A 61 -24.42 26.88 7.91
CA GLN A 61 -24.86 26.74 9.31
C GLN A 61 -25.67 25.44 9.53
N LYS A 62 -26.58 25.11 8.60
CA LYS A 62 -27.40 23.90 8.68
C LYS A 62 -26.57 22.65 8.48
N GLY A 63 -25.49 22.70 7.69
CA GLY A 63 -24.72 21.55 7.29
C GLY A 63 -25.54 20.53 6.48
N PHE A 64 -25.02 19.36 6.28
CA PHE A 64 -25.76 18.20 5.73
C PHE A 64 -25.20 16.88 6.25
N PHE A 65 -26.04 15.89 6.36
CA PHE A 65 -25.62 14.55 6.76
C PHE A 65 -24.68 13.92 5.69
N PRO A 66 -23.53 13.32 6.06
CA PRO A 66 -23.06 12.98 7.41
C PRO A 66 -22.11 14.01 8.07
N ALA A 67 -21.98 15.22 7.50
CA ALA A 67 -21.18 16.28 8.13
C ALA A 67 -21.87 16.78 9.42
N LYS A 68 -21.07 17.03 10.47
CA LYS A 68 -21.57 17.62 11.73
C LYS A 68 -20.79 18.90 12.01
N ILE A 69 -21.45 20.04 11.84
CA ILE A 69 -20.90 21.35 12.20
C ILE A 69 -21.06 21.51 13.72
N LYS A 70 -19.94 21.69 14.42
CA LYS A 70 -19.89 21.93 15.87
C LYS A 70 -19.82 23.41 16.20
N GLY A 71 -19.28 24.22 15.30
CA GLY A 71 -19.16 25.66 15.46
C GLY A 71 -18.98 26.36 14.12
N MET A 72 -19.46 27.60 14.05
CA MET A 72 -19.30 28.46 12.90
C MET A 72 -19.09 29.89 13.40
N SER A 73 -18.13 30.58 12.77
CA SER A 73 -18.00 32.04 12.89
C SER A 73 -17.93 32.66 11.49
N PHE A 74 -18.37 33.89 11.36
CA PHE A 74 -18.27 34.60 10.09
C PHE A 74 -18.00 36.09 10.31
N GLU A 75 -17.41 36.71 9.32
CA GLU A 75 -17.04 38.10 9.30
C GLU A 75 -17.29 38.70 7.92
N TRP A 76 -18.06 39.79 7.85
CA TRP A 76 -18.21 40.58 6.66
C TRP A 76 -16.96 41.43 6.44
N GLN A 77 -16.44 41.40 5.22
CA GLN A 77 -15.21 42.11 4.86
C GLN A 77 -15.42 42.98 3.62
N ASN A 78 -14.66 44.05 3.53
CA ASN A 78 -14.57 44.78 2.26
C ASN A 78 -13.78 43.95 1.25
N PRO A 79 -14.26 43.80 0.00
CA PRO A 79 -13.56 43.09 -1.03
C PRO A 79 -12.18 43.70 -1.27
N LYS A 80 -11.12 43.00 -0.88
CA LYS A 80 -9.73 43.42 -1.11
C LYS A 80 -9.18 42.82 -2.41
N ASP A 81 -9.65 41.64 -2.75
CA ASP A 81 -9.17 40.87 -3.89
C ASP A 81 -10.31 40.55 -4.87
N LYS A 82 -10.01 40.45 -6.16
CA LYS A 82 -10.97 39.94 -7.14
C LYS A 82 -10.84 38.42 -7.24
N PHE A 83 -11.78 37.70 -6.65
CA PHE A 83 -11.82 36.25 -6.78
C PHE A 83 -12.37 35.83 -8.15
N GLY A 84 -11.85 34.70 -8.67
CA GLY A 84 -12.41 34.01 -9.82
C GLY A 84 -13.59 33.10 -9.44
N LYS A 85 -13.97 32.18 -10.32
CA LYS A 85 -14.97 31.13 -10.07
C LYS A 85 -14.66 30.42 -8.74
N PHE A 86 -15.70 30.06 -7.99
CA PHE A 86 -15.51 29.40 -6.68
C PHE A 86 -14.82 28.06 -6.83
N LYS A 87 -13.77 27.81 -6.04
CA LYS A 87 -12.93 26.62 -6.11
C LYS A 87 -12.53 26.10 -4.74
N ILE A 88 -12.20 24.83 -4.69
CA ILE A 88 -11.51 24.24 -3.55
C ILE A 88 -10.03 24.56 -3.72
N LYS A 89 -9.47 25.33 -2.78
CA LYS A 89 -8.04 25.61 -2.77
C LYS A 89 -7.34 24.34 -2.30
N LYS A 90 -6.52 23.78 -3.17
CA LYS A 90 -5.61 22.71 -2.76
C LYS A 90 -4.59 23.35 -1.83
N GLU A 91 -4.36 22.73 -0.70
CA GLU A 91 -3.28 23.15 0.19
C GLU A 91 -1.97 23.19 -0.62
N LYS A 92 -1.46 24.40 -0.89
CA LYS A 92 -0.03 24.62 -0.92
C LYS A 92 0.33 24.84 0.53
N SER A 93 0.40 23.79 1.28
CA SER A 93 0.72 23.86 2.67
C SER A 93 2.24 23.85 2.78
N PHE A 94 2.80 24.87 3.40
CA PHE A 94 4.15 24.86 3.96
C PHE A 94 4.39 23.53 4.75
N LEU A 95 3.36 23.01 5.42
CA LEU A 95 3.36 21.74 6.12
C LEU A 95 3.48 20.53 5.18
N VAL A 96 2.91 20.55 3.96
CA VAL A 96 3.06 19.45 2.99
C VAL A 96 4.48 19.46 2.39
N ASP A 97 5.03 20.64 2.14
CA ASP A 97 6.41 20.77 1.64
C ASP A 97 7.41 20.40 2.74
N GLU A 98 7.14 20.74 3.99
CA GLU A 98 7.94 20.34 5.15
C GLU A 98 7.79 18.85 5.45
N ALA A 99 6.57 18.29 5.43
CA ALA A 99 6.34 16.85 5.56
C ALA A 99 6.97 16.06 4.42
N ASN A 100 6.90 16.54 3.18
CA ASN A 100 7.58 15.93 2.03
C ASN A 100 9.11 16.02 2.16
N SER A 101 9.62 17.13 2.69
CA SER A 101 11.06 17.29 2.94
C SER A 101 11.54 16.34 4.04
N ILE A 102 10.78 16.21 5.13
CA ILE A 102 11.07 15.24 6.21
C ILE A 102 10.97 13.80 5.68
N TYR A 103 9.94 13.48 4.88
CA TYR A 103 9.79 12.18 4.25
C TYR A 103 10.97 11.84 3.34
N ASN A 104 11.37 12.76 2.48
CA ASN A 104 12.49 12.56 1.57
C ASN A 104 13.82 12.42 2.33
N LEU A 105 14.06 13.24 3.37
CA LEU A 105 15.23 13.13 4.22
C LEU A 105 15.25 11.79 4.97
N SER A 106 14.12 11.36 5.52
CA SER A 106 14.01 10.05 6.18
C SER A 106 14.26 8.90 5.22
N LYS A 107 13.75 8.99 3.98
CA LYS A 107 13.99 8.01 2.92
C LYS A 107 15.48 7.94 2.58
N GLU A 108 16.15 9.08 2.45
CA GLU A 108 17.59 9.16 2.17
C GLU A 108 18.44 8.59 3.32
N ILE A 109 18.11 8.91 4.56
CA ILE A 109 18.78 8.36 5.75
C ILE A 109 18.66 6.83 5.76
N LEU A 110 17.46 6.28 5.56
CA LEU A 110 17.25 4.82 5.52
C LEU A 110 18.02 4.17 4.37
N THR A 111 18.04 4.80 3.19
CA THR A 111 18.83 4.31 2.05
C THR A 111 20.32 4.25 2.41
N ASN A 112 20.85 5.33 2.98
CA ASN A 112 22.26 5.40 3.37
C ASN A 112 22.64 4.35 4.44
N GLU A 113 21.74 4.06 5.38
CA GLU A 113 21.94 2.97 6.35
C GLU A 113 21.97 1.61 5.67
N ILE A 114 21.03 1.34 4.75
CA ILE A 114 20.97 0.07 4.01
C ILE A 114 22.21 -0.11 3.13
N LEU A 115 22.67 0.94 2.46
CA LEU A 115 23.86 0.87 1.60
C LEU A 115 25.18 0.57 2.37
N LYS A 116 25.18 0.73 3.68
CA LYS A 116 26.30 0.34 4.54
C LYS A 116 26.28 -1.14 4.95
N LEU A 117 25.16 -1.85 4.69
CA LEU A 117 25.02 -3.24 5.07
C LEU A 117 25.81 -4.18 4.16
N ASP A 118 26.26 -5.29 4.73
CA ASP A 118 26.84 -6.39 3.97
C ASP A 118 25.72 -7.14 3.22
N LYS A 119 25.74 -7.05 1.89
CA LYS A 119 24.73 -7.68 1.03
C LYS A 119 24.64 -9.20 1.24
N VAL A 120 25.74 -9.85 1.55
CA VAL A 120 25.78 -11.32 1.66
C VAL A 120 25.04 -11.83 2.90
N ASN A 121 25.09 -11.08 4.02
CA ASN A 121 24.57 -11.56 5.31
C ASN A 121 23.43 -10.72 5.88
N GLN A 122 23.23 -9.50 5.41
CA GLN A 122 22.34 -8.52 6.03
C GLN A 122 21.19 -8.05 5.11
N ILE A 123 21.27 -8.34 3.83
CA ILE A 123 20.17 -8.05 2.89
C ILE A 123 19.44 -9.37 2.59
N PRO A 124 18.10 -9.44 2.73
CA PRO A 124 17.37 -10.64 2.35
C PRO A 124 17.42 -10.83 0.85
N ASN A 125 17.76 -12.05 0.41
CA ASN A 125 17.71 -12.41 -1.02
C ASN A 125 16.28 -12.50 -1.53
N HIS A 126 15.37 -13.06 -0.70
CA HIS A 126 13.96 -13.23 -1.04
C HIS A 126 13.06 -12.64 0.05
N VAL A 127 12.22 -11.70 -0.36
CA VAL A 127 11.18 -11.09 0.49
C VAL A 127 9.80 -11.52 0.02
N ALA A 128 8.97 -12.01 0.95
CA ALA A 128 7.56 -12.30 0.68
C ALA A 128 6.66 -11.29 1.39
N ILE A 129 5.67 -10.72 0.69
CA ILE A 129 4.74 -9.72 1.23
C ILE A 129 3.32 -10.28 1.29
N ILE A 130 2.74 -10.28 2.50
CA ILE A 130 1.32 -10.53 2.74
C ILE A 130 0.61 -9.16 2.77
N ALA A 131 -0.01 -8.79 1.64
CA ALA A 131 -0.65 -7.50 1.41
C ALA A 131 -2.02 -7.42 2.10
N ASP A 132 -2.04 -7.39 3.44
CA ASP A 132 -3.27 -7.40 4.24
C ASP A 132 -3.76 -5.98 4.60
N GLY A 133 -5.06 -5.88 4.98
CA GLY A 133 -5.67 -4.65 5.44
C GLY A 133 -6.43 -3.85 4.38
N ASN A 134 -6.42 -4.24 3.11
CA ASN A 134 -7.06 -3.51 2.02
C ASN A 134 -8.54 -3.21 2.27
N ARG A 135 -9.29 -4.18 2.77
CA ARG A 135 -10.73 -4.06 3.10
C ARG A 135 -10.97 -3.17 4.31
N ARG A 136 -10.14 -3.30 5.36
CA ARG A 136 -10.22 -2.48 6.58
C ARG A 136 -9.93 -1.03 6.26
N TRP A 137 -8.85 -0.78 5.54
CA TRP A 137 -8.48 0.54 5.06
C TRP A 137 -9.62 1.23 4.29
N ALA A 138 -10.27 0.52 3.35
CA ALA A 138 -11.40 1.06 2.58
C ALA A 138 -12.60 1.37 3.48
N ARG A 139 -12.93 0.48 4.45
CA ARG A 139 -14.05 0.68 5.38
C ARG A 139 -13.85 1.88 6.30
N GLU A 140 -12.64 2.11 6.79
CA GLU A 140 -12.31 3.28 7.62
C GLU A 140 -12.49 4.59 6.84
N GLN A 141 -12.28 4.56 5.52
CA GLN A 141 -12.56 5.69 4.63
C GLN A 141 -14.03 5.80 4.21
N GLY A 142 -14.90 4.90 4.68
CA GLY A 142 -16.30 4.81 4.25
C GLY A 142 -16.48 4.32 2.81
N TRP A 143 -15.49 3.61 2.26
CA TRP A 143 -15.49 3.10 0.90
C TRP A 143 -15.80 1.61 0.82
N LEU A 144 -16.15 1.15 -0.37
CA LEU A 144 -16.37 -0.27 -0.63
C LEU A 144 -15.05 -1.06 -0.59
N PRO A 145 -15.07 -2.32 -0.14
CA PRO A 145 -13.84 -3.11 0.10
C PRO A 145 -12.88 -3.17 -1.09
N TRP A 146 -13.40 -3.26 -2.32
CA TRP A 146 -12.57 -3.34 -3.52
C TRP A 146 -11.81 -2.04 -3.86
N VAL A 147 -12.22 -0.88 -3.32
CA VAL A 147 -11.45 0.37 -3.48
C VAL A 147 -10.09 0.26 -2.80
N GLY A 148 -10.01 -0.47 -1.68
CA GLY A 148 -8.75 -0.78 -1.01
C GLY A 148 -7.82 -1.61 -1.91
N HIS A 149 -8.35 -2.62 -2.61
CA HIS A 149 -7.56 -3.41 -3.56
C HIS A 149 -7.05 -2.55 -4.73
N ARG A 150 -7.89 -1.67 -5.30
CA ARG A 150 -7.45 -0.73 -6.34
C ARG A 150 -6.33 0.20 -5.87
N LYS A 151 -6.42 0.68 -4.63
CA LYS A 151 -5.36 1.53 -4.04
C LYS A 151 -4.09 0.76 -3.81
N ALA A 152 -4.21 -0.49 -3.33
CA ALA A 152 -3.10 -1.39 -3.04
C ALA A 152 -2.22 -1.69 -4.26
N VAL A 153 -2.83 -1.91 -5.42
CA VAL A 153 -2.12 -2.25 -6.67
C VAL A 153 -1.90 -1.05 -7.59
N LYS A 154 -1.95 0.18 -7.04
CA LYS A 154 -1.56 1.34 -7.83
C LYS A 154 -0.14 1.18 -8.37
N PHE A 155 -0.01 1.45 -9.68
CA PHE A 155 1.23 1.25 -10.41
C PHE A 155 2.42 1.96 -9.76
N GLU A 156 2.28 3.24 -9.46
CA GLU A 156 3.34 4.07 -8.92
C GLU A 156 3.91 3.49 -7.63
N ARG A 157 3.04 2.96 -6.77
CA ARG A 157 3.40 2.46 -5.45
C ARG A 157 4.11 1.11 -5.49
N LEU A 158 3.56 0.12 -6.23
CA LEU A 158 4.24 -1.17 -6.38
C LEU A 158 5.56 -1.00 -7.12
N ASN A 159 5.61 -0.06 -8.08
CA ASN A 159 6.84 0.28 -8.77
C ASN A 159 7.90 0.81 -7.81
N GLU A 160 7.55 1.68 -6.84
CA GLU A 160 8.49 2.12 -5.82
C GLU A 160 9.09 0.95 -5.02
N ILE A 161 8.28 -0.07 -4.68
CA ILE A 161 8.78 -1.27 -3.99
C ILE A 161 9.73 -2.08 -4.90
N PHE A 162 9.43 -2.20 -6.20
CA PHE A 162 10.33 -2.89 -7.14
C PHE A 162 11.65 -2.13 -7.31
N ASP A 163 11.59 -0.79 -7.40
CA ASP A 163 12.77 0.06 -7.48
C ASP A 163 13.66 -0.12 -6.24
N GLU A 164 13.04 -0.14 -5.04
CA GLU A 164 13.76 -0.37 -3.80
C GLU A 164 14.38 -1.77 -3.73
N CYS A 165 13.67 -2.84 -4.15
CA CYS A 165 14.24 -4.18 -4.20
C CYS A 165 15.53 -4.20 -5.03
N ARG A 166 15.52 -3.58 -6.21
CA ARG A 166 16.67 -3.53 -7.11
C ARG A 166 17.80 -2.67 -6.55
N GLU A 167 17.47 -1.51 -5.97
CA GLU A 167 18.47 -0.60 -5.39
C GLU A 167 19.25 -1.26 -4.25
N ILE A 168 18.56 -1.95 -3.35
CA ILE A 168 19.16 -2.57 -2.17
C ILE A 168 19.68 -3.99 -2.41
N GLY A 169 19.34 -4.61 -3.55
CA GLY A 169 19.84 -5.92 -3.96
C GLY A 169 19.01 -7.11 -3.49
N VAL A 170 17.70 -6.94 -3.26
CA VAL A 170 16.73 -8.03 -3.12
C VAL A 170 16.50 -8.64 -4.50
N GLU A 171 16.73 -9.94 -4.68
CA GLU A 171 16.65 -10.61 -5.98
C GLU A 171 15.28 -11.24 -6.26
N TYR A 172 14.54 -11.59 -5.19
CA TYR A 172 13.23 -12.24 -5.27
C TYR A 172 12.20 -11.50 -4.43
N LEU A 173 11.04 -11.21 -5.04
CA LEU A 173 9.90 -10.59 -4.36
C LEU A 173 8.64 -11.40 -4.61
N SER A 174 8.11 -12.05 -3.59
CA SER A 174 6.82 -12.75 -3.65
C SER A 174 5.71 -11.87 -3.08
N PHE A 175 4.63 -11.73 -3.83
CA PHE A 175 3.49 -10.91 -3.47
C PHE A 175 2.21 -11.74 -3.37
N TRP A 176 1.65 -11.87 -2.17
CA TRP A 176 0.43 -12.65 -1.98
C TRP A 176 -0.82 -11.81 -2.21
N ALA A 177 -1.37 -11.92 -3.40
CA ALA A 177 -2.51 -11.14 -3.87
C ALA A 177 -3.87 -11.82 -3.58
N PHE A 178 -3.94 -13.16 -3.69
CA PHE A 178 -5.19 -13.90 -3.57
C PHE A 178 -4.93 -15.32 -3.04
N SER A 179 -5.52 -15.63 -1.87
CA SER A 179 -5.39 -16.97 -1.27
C SER A 179 -6.49 -17.92 -1.75
N THR A 180 -6.28 -19.22 -1.54
CA THR A 180 -7.31 -20.25 -1.83
C THR A 180 -8.60 -20.03 -1.07
N GLU A 181 -8.56 -19.45 0.11
CA GLU A 181 -9.71 -19.12 0.95
C GLU A 181 -10.49 -17.92 0.45
N ASN A 182 -9.86 -17.06 -0.36
CA ASN A 182 -10.51 -15.84 -0.86
C ASN A 182 -11.65 -16.11 -1.86
N TRP A 183 -11.76 -17.33 -2.39
CA TRP A 183 -12.92 -17.74 -3.18
C TRP A 183 -14.24 -17.73 -2.40
N SER A 184 -14.20 -17.72 -1.08
CA SER A 184 -15.39 -17.56 -0.22
C SER A 184 -15.88 -16.12 -0.09
N ARG A 185 -15.19 -15.14 -0.70
CA ARG A 185 -15.59 -13.73 -0.69
C ARG A 185 -16.77 -13.46 -1.62
N ASP A 186 -17.34 -12.26 -1.49
CA ASP A 186 -18.35 -11.76 -2.42
C ASP A 186 -17.85 -11.81 -3.86
N GLU A 187 -18.67 -12.32 -4.78
CA GLU A 187 -18.32 -12.49 -6.19
C GLU A 187 -17.89 -11.18 -6.87
N ARG A 188 -18.50 -10.06 -6.47
CA ARG A 188 -18.13 -8.73 -7.00
C ARG A 188 -16.71 -8.34 -6.59
N GLU A 189 -16.31 -8.66 -5.34
CA GLU A 189 -14.94 -8.41 -4.87
C GLU A 189 -13.94 -9.25 -5.66
N ILE A 190 -14.23 -10.52 -5.88
CA ILE A 190 -13.39 -11.43 -6.66
C ILE A 190 -13.25 -10.93 -8.10
N ASN A 191 -14.36 -10.56 -8.74
CA ASN A 191 -14.36 -10.04 -10.09
C ASN A 191 -13.56 -8.73 -10.21
N GLU A 192 -13.64 -7.85 -9.21
CA GLU A 192 -12.84 -6.63 -9.20
C GLU A 192 -11.33 -6.90 -9.10
N ILE A 193 -10.91 -7.91 -8.32
CA ILE A 193 -9.50 -8.32 -8.27
C ILE A 193 -9.01 -8.81 -9.65
N PHE A 194 -9.80 -9.63 -10.34
CA PHE A 194 -9.45 -10.07 -11.69
C PHE A 194 -9.51 -8.94 -12.72
N ASN A 195 -10.43 -7.99 -12.57
CA ASN A 195 -10.48 -6.79 -13.41
C ASN A 195 -9.24 -5.91 -13.24
N LEU A 196 -8.66 -5.82 -12.03
CA LEU A 196 -7.39 -5.13 -11.84
C LEU A 196 -6.27 -5.78 -12.65
N ILE A 197 -6.18 -7.11 -12.69
CA ILE A 197 -5.19 -7.83 -13.49
C ILE A 197 -5.41 -7.55 -14.98
N ARG A 198 -6.66 -7.65 -15.48
CA ARG A 198 -6.99 -7.37 -16.90
C ARG A 198 -6.59 -5.97 -17.33
N ASN A 199 -6.97 -4.99 -16.51
CA ASN A 199 -6.82 -3.57 -16.85
C ASN A 199 -5.38 -3.07 -16.72
N SER A 200 -4.57 -3.70 -15.87
CA SER A 200 -3.19 -3.27 -15.62
C SER A 200 -2.14 -4.08 -16.41
N TYR A 201 -2.53 -5.17 -17.05
CA TYR A 201 -1.60 -6.07 -17.73
C TYR A 201 -0.64 -5.38 -18.68
N SER A 202 -1.14 -4.59 -19.65
CA SER A 202 -0.30 -3.94 -20.66
C SER A 202 0.71 -2.96 -20.06
N LEU A 203 0.28 -2.22 -19.03
CA LEU A 203 1.13 -1.26 -18.33
C LEU A 203 2.25 -1.99 -17.56
N TRP A 204 1.89 -3.05 -16.82
CA TRP A 204 2.87 -3.84 -16.08
C TRP A 204 3.82 -4.61 -16.99
N LEU A 205 3.33 -5.18 -18.09
CA LEU A 205 4.19 -5.87 -19.05
C LEU A 205 5.24 -4.92 -19.62
N SER A 206 4.83 -3.72 -20.07
CA SER A 206 5.77 -2.72 -20.59
C SER A 206 6.86 -2.40 -19.58
N LYS A 207 6.47 -2.15 -18.31
CA LYS A 207 7.41 -1.83 -17.24
C LYS A 207 8.37 -2.98 -16.93
N PHE A 208 7.85 -4.21 -16.85
CA PHE A 208 8.68 -5.39 -16.57
C PHE A 208 9.68 -5.68 -17.70
N MET A 209 9.31 -5.41 -18.94
CA MET A 209 10.24 -5.53 -20.07
C MET A 209 11.30 -4.42 -20.03
N GLU A 210 10.90 -3.17 -19.76
CA GLU A 210 11.82 -2.02 -19.65
C GLU A 210 12.84 -2.23 -18.53
N GLU A 211 12.41 -2.69 -17.36
CA GLU A 211 13.24 -2.85 -16.17
C GLU A 211 13.82 -4.25 -16.02
N ARG A 212 13.60 -5.12 -16.98
CA ARG A 212 14.08 -6.50 -16.99
C ARG A 212 13.64 -7.29 -15.74
N ILE A 213 12.41 -7.07 -15.25
CA ILE A 213 11.80 -7.81 -14.15
C ILE A 213 11.21 -9.11 -14.70
N ARG A 214 11.54 -10.25 -14.12
CA ARG A 214 11.00 -11.56 -14.48
C ARG A 214 9.72 -11.82 -13.67
N PHE A 215 8.63 -12.11 -14.36
CA PHE A 215 7.35 -12.45 -13.76
C PHE A 215 7.14 -13.96 -13.66
N ARG A 216 6.53 -14.40 -12.55
CA ARG A 216 6.06 -15.77 -12.36
C ARG A 216 4.74 -15.79 -11.60
N HIS A 217 3.82 -16.66 -12.00
CA HIS A 217 2.62 -16.99 -11.26
C HIS A 217 2.86 -18.21 -10.36
N ILE A 218 2.56 -18.09 -9.08
CA ILE A 218 2.60 -19.14 -8.07
C ILE A 218 1.16 -19.40 -7.61
N GLY A 219 0.71 -20.65 -7.66
CA GLY A 219 -0.62 -21.07 -7.24
C GLY A 219 -1.37 -21.93 -8.24
N ARG A 220 -2.62 -22.21 -7.94
CA ARG A 220 -3.50 -23.07 -8.74
C ARG A 220 -3.79 -22.44 -10.10
N LYS A 221 -3.80 -23.29 -11.13
CA LYS A 221 -4.07 -22.88 -12.51
C LYS A 221 -5.44 -23.36 -13.02
N ASP A 222 -6.03 -24.32 -12.32
CA ASP A 222 -7.26 -25.02 -12.71
C ASP A 222 -8.56 -24.26 -12.37
N ARG A 223 -8.51 -23.32 -11.40
CA ARG A 223 -9.71 -22.57 -10.94
C ARG A 223 -9.78 -21.14 -11.44
N LEU A 224 -8.67 -20.60 -11.91
CA LEU A 224 -8.65 -19.22 -12.43
C LEU A 224 -9.41 -19.09 -13.76
N PRO A 225 -10.09 -17.96 -14.02
CA PRO A 225 -10.70 -17.68 -15.32
C PRO A 225 -9.70 -17.87 -16.47
N LYS A 226 -10.15 -18.43 -17.59
CA LYS A 226 -9.30 -18.76 -18.74
C LYS A 226 -8.54 -17.54 -19.30
N ASP A 227 -9.16 -16.40 -19.32
CA ASP A 227 -8.57 -15.14 -19.77
C ASP A 227 -7.48 -14.64 -18.82
N ILE A 228 -7.66 -14.80 -17.50
CA ILE A 228 -6.63 -14.51 -16.49
C ILE A 228 -5.44 -15.46 -16.68
N MET A 229 -5.68 -16.76 -16.84
CA MET A 229 -4.61 -17.71 -17.10
C MET A 229 -3.82 -17.37 -18.38
N LYS A 230 -4.53 -16.94 -19.44
CA LYS A 230 -3.86 -16.49 -20.68
C LYS A 230 -2.96 -15.28 -20.41
N ILE A 231 -3.42 -14.30 -19.65
CA ILE A 231 -2.64 -13.11 -19.26
C ILE A 231 -1.39 -13.54 -18.47
N LEU A 232 -1.54 -14.37 -17.44
CA LEU A 232 -0.44 -14.81 -16.58
C LEU A 232 0.62 -15.61 -17.37
N ASN A 233 0.18 -16.50 -18.26
CA ASN A 233 1.08 -17.29 -19.10
C ASN A 233 1.83 -16.40 -20.11
N ASP A 234 1.14 -15.45 -20.76
CA ASP A 234 1.76 -14.52 -21.71
C ASP A 234 2.77 -13.62 -20.99
N PHE A 235 2.46 -13.16 -19.77
CA PHE A 235 3.37 -12.38 -18.96
C PHE A 235 4.63 -13.18 -18.60
N THR A 236 4.45 -14.42 -18.12
CA THR A 236 5.57 -15.32 -17.79
C THR A 236 6.48 -15.55 -19.01
N GLU A 237 5.90 -15.88 -20.16
CA GLU A 237 6.67 -16.15 -21.37
C GLU A 237 7.44 -14.95 -21.89
N LYS A 238 6.82 -13.78 -21.90
CA LYS A 238 7.47 -12.55 -22.38
C LYS A 238 8.60 -12.07 -21.50
N THR A 239 8.50 -12.31 -20.18
CA THR A 239 9.51 -11.84 -19.23
C THR A 239 10.51 -12.89 -18.77
N LYS A 240 10.46 -14.12 -19.31
CA LYS A 240 11.29 -15.26 -18.86
C LYS A 240 12.81 -15.04 -18.97
N ALA A 241 13.25 -14.19 -19.90
CA ALA A 241 14.65 -13.83 -20.10
C ALA A 241 15.12 -12.65 -19.26
N ASN A 242 14.24 -12.03 -18.51
CA ASN A 242 14.57 -10.90 -17.63
C ASN A 242 15.29 -11.39 -16.37
N ASP A 243 16.17 -10.55 -15.79
CA ASP A 243 17.11 -10.94 -14.77
C ASP A 243 17.39 -9.88 -13.68
N SER A 244 16.73 -8.72 -13.70
CA SER A 244 16.98 -7.66 -12.71
C SER A 244 16.31 -7.90 -11.35
N LEU A 245 15.11 -8.49 -11.36
CA LEU A 245 14.33 -8.86 -10.18
C LEU A 245 13.40 -10.00 -10.56
N ASN A 246 13.28 -11.01 -9.70
CA ASN A 246 12.32 -12.08 -9.87
C ASN A 246 11.07 -11.76 -9.06
N PHE A 247 9.96 -11.46 -9.71
CA PHE A 247 8.68 -11.16 -9.07
C PHE A 247 7.71 -12.34 -9.18
N GLN A 248 7.24 -12.82 -8.03
CA GLN A 248 6.28 -13.91 -7.94
C GLN A 248 4.92 -13.36 -7.49
N LEU A 249 3.91 -13.49 -8.33
CA LEU A 249 2.53 -13.22 -7.98
C LEU A 249 1.88 -14.50 -7.42
N CYS A 250 1.66 -14.55 -6.10
CA CYS A 250 0.92 -15.64 -5.47
C CYS A 250 -0.59 -15.35 -5.62
N LEU A 251 -1.22 -16.02 -6.60
CA LEU A 251 -2.64 -15.88 -6.96
C LEU A 251 -3.32 -17.25 -6.95
N ASP A 252 -4.42 -17.37 -6.20
CA ASP A 252 -5.04 -18.66 -5.87
C ASP A 252 -4.03 -19.63 -5.22
N TYR A 253 -3.29 -19.10 -4.25
CA TYR A 253 -2.20 -19.79 -3.61
C TYR A 253 -2.42 -19.93 -2.10
N ASN A 254 -2.09 -21.10 -1.58
CA ASN A 254 -1.86 -21.35 -0.15
C ASN A 254 -0.83 -22.48 -0.03
N GLY A 255 0.17 -22.33 0.83
CA GLY A 255 1.23 -23.32 0.98
C GLY A 255 0.74 -24.69 1.46
N ARG A 256 -0.36 -24.77 2.23
CA ARG A 256 -0.95 -26.08 2.58
C ARG A 256 -1.55 -26.76 1.36
N ASP A 257 -2.24 -26.02 0.49
CA ASP A 257 -2.77 -26.54 -0.77
C ASP A 257 -1.62 -26.97 -1.70
N ASP A 258 -0.55 -26.21 -1.74
CA ASP A 258 0.64 -26.53 -2.54
C ASP A 258 1.28 -27.84 -2.09
N ILE A 259 1.50 -28.02 -0.79
CA ILE A 259 2.00 -29.29 -0.20
C ILE A 259 1.11 -30.47 -0.62
N VAL A 260 -0.23 -30.33 -0.49
CA VAL A 260 -1.16 -31.41 -0.87
C VAL A 260 -1.09 -31.70 -2.36
N ARG A 261 -0.98 -30.69 -3.23
CA ARG A 261 -0.80 -30.85 -4.67
C ARG A 261 0.54 -31.51 -5.02
N ALA A 262 1.61 -31.13 -4.32
CA ALA A 262 2.92 -31.76 -4.46
C ALA A 262 2.86 -33.26 -4.11
N ILE A 263 2.23 -33.62 -3.00
CA ILE A 263 2.04 -35.03 -2.60
C ILE A 263 1.24 -35.80 -3.65
N ASN A 264 0.17 -35.22 -4.18
CA ASN A 264 -0.63 -35.89 -5.22
C ASN A 264 0.16 -36.11 -6.54
N LYS A 265 1.03 -35.17 -6.92
CA LYS A 265 1.94 -35.35 -8.06
C LYS A 265 2.91 -36.52 -7.80
N ILE A 266 3.53 -36.56 -6.62
CA ILE A 266 4.44 -37.64 -6.22
C ILE A 266 3.76 -39.00 -6.28
N ILE A 267 2.52 -39.10 -5.78
CA ILE A 267 1.74 -40.35 -5.83
C ILE A 267 1.43 -40.73 -7.28
N ALA A 268 1.02 -39.77 -8.12
CA ALA A 268 0.69 -40.01 -9.51
C ALA A 268 1.92 -40.51 -10.33
N GLU A 269 3.10 -39.99 -10.03
CA GLU A 269 4.38 -40.35 -10.64
C GLU A 269 4.98 -41.64 -10.05
N LYS A 270 4.33 -42.22 -9.02
CA LYS A 270 4.76 -43.46 -8.33
C LYS A 270 6.20 -43.39 -7.79
N VAL A 271 6.57 -42.23 -7.28
CA VAL A 271 7.90 -42.02 -6.67
C VAL A 271 8.01 -42.84 -5.40
N LYS A 272 9.04 -43.65 -5.28
CA LYS A 272 9.19 -44.61 -4.16
C LYS A 272 9.81 -44.03 -2.91
N VAL A 273 10.68 -43.01 -3.07
CA VAL A 273 11.42 -42.40 -1.97
C VAL A 273 11.46 -40.91 -2.18
N ILE A 274 11.11 -40.16 -1.13
CA ILE A 274 11.15 -38.69 -1.10
C ILE A 274 12.01 -38.26 0.09
N ASN A 275 12.86 -37.27 -0.13
CA ASN A 275 13.55 -36.50 0.88
C ASN A 275 13.21 -35.01 0.73
N GLU A 276 13.74 -34.13 1.58
CA GLU A 276 13.44 -32.71 1.57
C GLU A 276 13.78 -32.05 0.21
N ASP A 277 14.95 -32.36 -0.38
CA ASP A 277 15.39 -31.78 -1.66
C ASP A 277 14.50 -32.23 -2.82
N THR A 278 14.16 -33.52 -2.88
CA THR A 278 13.28 -34.03 -3.92
C THR A 278 11.84 -33.54 -3.76
N PHE A 279 11.36 -33.34 -2.53
CA PHE A 279 10.02 -32.81 -2.28
C PHE A 279 9.87 -31.38 -2.81
N LYS A 280 10.87 -30.52 -2.59
CA LYS A 280 10.88 -29.15 -3.11
C LYS A 280 10.60 -29.07 -4.60
N ASN A 281 11.05 -30.04 -5.38
CA ASN A 281 10.85 -30.07 -6.84
C ASN A 281 9.39 -30.21 -7.27
N TYR A 282 8.49 -30.60 -6.37
CA TYR A 282 7.06 -30.77 -6.62
C TYR A 282 6.21 -29.57 -6.21
N LEU A 283 6.78 -28.65 -5.45
CA LEU A 283 6.12 -27.40 -5.05
C LEU A 283 6.05 -26.41 -6.23
N ASP A 284 5.09 -25.49 -6.18
CA ASP A 284 4.99 -24.41 -7.18
C ASP A 284 6.21 -23.47 -7.15
N THR A 285 6.93 -23.45 -6.03
CA THR A 285 8.11 -22.63 -5.73
C THR A 285 9.44 -23.34 -6.03
N HIS A 286 9.43 -24.50 -6.70
CA HIS A 286 10.55 -25.46 -6.82
C HIS A 286 11.90 -24.86 -7.26
N ASP A 287 11.92 -23.76 -7.99
CA ASP A 287 13.13 -23.08 -8.48
C ASP A 287 13.23 -21.63 -7.96
N ILE A 288 12.58 -21.36 -6.85
CA ILE A 288 12.64 -20.09 -6.12
C ILE A 288 13.33 -20.34 -4.78
N PRO A 289 14.29 -19.51 -4.35
CA PRO A 289 14.89 -19.65 -3.03
C PRO A 289 13.84 -19.45 -1.93
N GLU A 290 14.05 -20.08 -0.79
CA GLU A 290 13.22 -19.89 0.39
C GLU A 290 13.19 -18.40 0.80
N PRO A 291 12.07 -17.87 1.32
CA PRO A 291 12.02 -16.48 1.75
C PRO A 291 12.89 -16.26 2.99
N ASP A 292 13.74 -15.25 2.94
CA ASP A 292 14.51 -14.80 4.10
C ASP A 292 13.67 -13.95 5.04
N LEU A 293 12.75 -13.15 4.46
CA LEU A 293 11.89 -12.23 5.20
C LEU A 293 10.45 -12.32 4.70
N ILE A 294 9.52 -12.48 5.64
CA ILE A 294 8.08 -12.36 5.36
C ILE A 294 7.55 -11.11 6.05
N ILE A 295 7.05 -10.16 5.24
CA ILE A 295 6.43 -8.93 5.72
C ILE A 295 4.91 -9.11 5.70
N ARG A 296 4.23 -8.84 6.83
CA ARG A 296 2.77 -8.77 6.86
C ARG A 296 2.29 -7.43 7.38
N THR A 297 1.41 -6.80 6.63
CA THR A 297 0.78 -5.53 6.96
C THR A 297 -0.49 -5.71 7.80
N SER A 298 -0.99 -4.62 8.41
CA SER A 298 -2.28 -4.51 9.10
C SER A 298 -2.39 -5.13 10.49
N GLY A 299 -1.26 -5.33 11.20
CA GLY A 299 -1.26 -5.73 12.61
C GLY A 299 -1.58 -7.20 12.90
N GLU A 300 -1.76 -8.04 11.87
CA GLU A 300 -2.04 -9.45 12.05
C GLU A 300 -0.74 -10.25 12.21
N ILE A 301 -0.56 -10.93 13.34
CA ILE A 301 0.67 -11.66 13.70
C ILE A 301 0.48 -13.16 13.39
N ARG A 302 0.55 -13.52 12.12
CA ARG A 302 0.49 -14.90 11.60
C ARG A 302 0.87 -14.93 10.12
N THR A 303 1.38 -16.06 9.62
CA THR A 303 1.75 -16.27 8.21
C THR A 303 0.57 -16.66 7.33
N SER A 304 -0.50 -17.18 7.92
CA SER A 304 -1.72 -17.68 7.24
C SER A 304 -1.46 -18.71 6.15
N GLY A 305 -0.27 -19.31 6.12
CA GLY A 305 0.08 -20.38 5.18
C GLY A 305 0.76 -19.93 3.91
N ILE A 306 1.25 -18.67 3.81
CA ILE A 306 2.14 -18.31 2.71
C ILE A 306 3.41 -19.15 2.79
N MET A 307 3.79 -19.78 1.68
CA MET A 307 5.04 -20.56 1.57
C MET A 307 5.29 -21.43 2.81
N ALA A 308 4.27 -22.26 3.18
CA ALA A 308 4.23 -22.96 4.47
C ALA A 308 5.41 -23.92 4.66
N TYR A 309 5.94 -24.49 3.60
CA TYR A 309 7.12 -25.35 3.62
C TYR A 309 8.40 -24.51 3.65
N GLU A 310 8.49 -23.51 2.80
CA GLU A 310 9.68 -22.71 2.54
C GLU A 310 9.96 -21.66 3.64
N SER A 311 8.94 -21.32 4.44
CA SER A 311 9.06 -20.29 5.48
C SER A 311 9.70 -20.75 6.78
N ALA A 312 10.21 -21.97 6.84
CA ALA A 312 10.72 -22.59 8.07
C ALA A 312 11.81 -21.76 8.79
N TYR A 313 12.65 -21.06 8.02
CA TYR A 313 13.72 -20.21 8.53
C TYR A 313 13.55 -18.73 8.17
N ALA A 314 12.38 -18.34 7.67
CA ALA A 314 12.10 -16.96 7.35
C ALA A 314 11.96 -16.09 8.61
N GLU A 315 12.59 -14.92 8.60
CA GLU A 315 12.32 -13.89 9.59
C GLU A 315 10.94 -13.27 9.33
N LEU A 316 10.21 -12.93 10.39
CA LEU A 316 8.87 -12.37 10.30
C LEU A 316 8.87 -10.91 10.73
N TYR A 317 8.35 -10.04 9.89
CA TYR A 317 8.13 -8.63 10.19
C TYR A 317 6.64 -8.29 10.10
N PHE A 318 6.06 -7.81 11.19
CA PHE A 318 4.65 -7.42 11.28
C PHE A 318 4.55 -5.92 11.49
N THR A 319 3.70 -5.26 10.72
CA THR A 319 3.45 -3.83 10.85
C THR A 319 1.96 -3.53 10.93
N ASN A 320 1.58 -2.52 11.72
CA ASN A 320 0.20 -2.05 11.84
C ASN A 320 -0.29 -1.30 10.59
N VAL A 321 0.62 -0.85 9.75
CA VAL A 321 0.29 -0.12 8.51
C VAL A 321 -0.54 -1.00 7.59
N TYR A 322 -1.66 -0.51 7.10
CA TYR A 322 -2.44 -1.19 6.07
C TYR A 322 -1.69 -1.21 4.74
N PHE A 323 -1.81 -2.29 3.98
CA PHE A 323 -1.07 -2.38 2.72
C PHE A 323 -1.35 -1.20 1.75
N PRO A 324 -2.57 -0.62 1.62
CA PRO A 324 -2.77 0.62 0.86
C PRO A 324 -1.90 1.81 1.27
N ASP A 325 -1.33 1.86 2.43
CA ASP A 325 -0.44 2.92 2.94
C ASP A 325 1.01 2.45 3.16
N PHE A 326 1.29 1.18 2.92
CA PHE A 326 2.63 0.59 2.99
C PHE A 326 3.44 1.00 1.74
N ASP A 327 4.46 1.81 1.87
CA ASP A 327 5.30 2.39 0.82
C ASP A 327 6.77 1.93 0.89
N ALA A 328 7.60 2.49 0.03
CA ALA A 328 9.04 2.24 -0.03
C ALA A 328 9.75 2.46 1.30
N MET A 329 9.34 3.46 2.08
CA MET A 329 9.96 3.76 3.37
C MET A 329 9.64 2.67 4.41
N HIS A 330 8.40 2.17 4.43
CA HIS A 330 8.02 1.03 5.28
C HIS A 330 8.75 -0.24 4.87
N PHE A 331 8.95 -0.46 3.57
CA PHE A 331 9.73 -1.58 3.06
C PHE A 331 11.19 -1.50 3.54
N LYS A 332 11.84 -0.34 3.41
CA LYS A 332 13.21 -0.12 3.91
C LYS A 332 13.34 -0.38 5.41
N ARG A 333 12.36 0.04 6.22
CA ARG A 333 12.35 -0.27 7.66
C ARG A 333 12.32 -1.76 7.94
N ALA A 334 11.52 -2.52 7.19
CA ALA A 334 11.50 -3.98 7.34
C ALA A 334 12.84 -4.62 6.98
N ILE A 335 13.54 -4.11 5.96
CA ILE A 335 14.89 -4.56 5.60
C ILE A 335 15.91 -4.24 6.70
N LEU A 336 15.87 -3.04 7.29
CA LEU A 336 16.76 -2.67 8.38
C LEU A 336 16.48 -3.49 9.65
N ASP A 337 15.23 -3.76 9.97
CA ASP A 337 14.85 -4.67 11.06
C ASP A 337 15.44 -6.07 10.84
N TYR A 338 15.27 -6.62 9.63
CA TYR A 338 15.90 -7.89 9.25
C TYR A 338 17.41 -7.87 9.41
N ALA A 339 18.08 -6.82 8.94
CA ALA A 339 19.53 -6.66 9.00
C ALA A 339 20.08 -6.61 10.43
N ALA A 340 19.28 -6.12 11.37
CA ALA A 340 19.64 -6.05 12.78
C ALA A 340 19.54 -7.39 13.51
N ARG A 341 18.93 -8.42 12.90
CA ARG A 341 18.71 -9.72 13.55
C ARG A 341 19.90 -10.65 13.38
N ASN A 342 20.14 -11.47 14.40
CA ASN A 342 21.13 -12.55 14.34
C ASN A 342 20.48 -13.85 13.87
N ARG A 343 20.89 -14.35 12.71
CA ARG A 343 20.38 -15.61 12.14
C ARG A 343 21.39 -16.72 12.37
N ASN A 344 21.07 -17.68 13.22
CA ASN A 344 21.99 -18.75 13.64
C ASN A 344 21.77 -20.10 12.97
N PHE A 345 20.63 -20.34 12.29
CA PHE A 345 20.27 -21.61 11.60
C PHE A 345 20.62 -22.87 12.41
N GLY A 346 20.41 -22.84 13.75
CA GLY A 346 20.78 -23.93 14.66
C GLY A 346 22.27 -24.02 15.02
N GLY A 347 23.13 -23.16 14.48
CA GLY A 347 24.57 -23.11 14.77
C GLY A 347 24.94 -22.02 15.79
N THR A 348 26.15 -22.13 16.37
CA THR A 348 26.71 -21.09 17.27
C THR A 348 27.61 -20.14 16.49
N ASN A 349 27.06 -19.08 15.91
CA ASN A 349 27.84 -18.02 15.30
C ASN A 349 28.28 -16.96 16.33
N LYS A 350 29.57 -16.88 16.60
CA LYS A 350 30.19 -15.86 17.48
C LYS A 350 30.52 -14.56 16.74
N LYS A 351 29.58 -13.92 16.04
CA LYS A 351 29.73 -12.55 15.56
C LYS A 351 28.65 -11.66 16.15
N ILE A 352 28.94 -11.12 17.33
CA ILE A 352 28.15 -10.01 17.90
C ILE A 352 28.64 -8.74 17.20
N HIS A 353 27.90 -8.24 16.21
CA HIS A 353 28.01 -6.85 15.82
C HIS A 353 27.21 -6.03 16.84
N LYS A 354 27.90 -5.31 17.71
CA LYS A 354 27.30 -4.24 18.52
C LYS A 354 26.85 -3.14 17.57
N ILE A 355 25.58 -3.15 17.21
CA ILE A 355 24.91 -1.94 16.72
C ILE A 355 24.63 -1.11 17.97
N ASN A 356 25.11 0.14 17.96
CA ASN A 356 24.91 1.09 19.05
C ASN A 356 23.39 1.21 19.35
N ASP A 357 23.00 0.82 20.55
CA ASP A 357 21.63 0.88 21.11
C ASP A 357 21.09 2.32 21.28
N GLY A 358 21.68 3.31 20.62
CA GLY A 358 21.38 4.73 20.85
C GLY A 358 20.60 5.46 19.75
N LEU A 359 20.21 4.81 18.64
CA LEU A 359 19.65 5.52 17.48
C LEU A 359 18.20 5.14 17.07
N PHE A 360 17.59 4.17 17.75
CA PHE A 360 16.21 3.78 17.43
C PHE A 360 15.38 3.61 18.70
N ASP A 361 14.64 4.66 19.05
CA ASP A 361 13.51 4.57 19.95
C ASP A 361 12.23 4.48 19.07
N PRO A 362 11.57 3.30 19.01
CA PRO A 362 10.34 3.12 18.24
C PRO A 362 9.22 4.06 18.71
N ASP A 363 9.23 4.48 19.98
CA ASP A 363 8.18 5.28 20.60
C ASP A 363 8.27 6.77 20.21
N LEU A 364 9.41 7.24 19.70
CA LEU A 364 9.56 8.63 19.24
C LEU A 364 8.85 8.94 17.92
N ILE A 365 8.50 7.91 17.15
CA ILE A 365 7.83 8.07 15.83
C ILE A 365 6.32 7.81 15.93
N GLU A 366 5.86 6.97 16.86
CA GLU A 366 4.42 6.81 17.13
C GLU A 366 3.80 8.08 17.71
N ASN A 367 4.54 8.84 18.52
CA ASN A 367 4.05 10.08 19.11
C ASN A 367 3.96 11.25 18.11
N ALA A 368 4.67 11.20 16.98
CA ALA A 368 4.53 12.21 15.92
C ALA A 368 3.27 12.02 15.07
N ASN A 369 2.68 10.81 15.07
CA ASN A 369 1.43 10.50 14.36
C ASN A 369 0.17 10.61 15.25
N LEU A 370 0.33 10.81 16.57
CA LEU A 370 -0.79 10.98 17.51
C LEU A 370 -1.07 12.47 17.84
N SER A 371 -0.26 13.39 17.31
CA SER A 371 -0.43 14.84 17.49
C SER A 371 -0.68 15.61 16.19
N SER A 372 -1.16 14.92 15.15
CA SER A 372 -1.58 15.59 13.90
C SER A 372 -3.00 15.19 13.50
#